data_df1197989900571b2727ec1f8dbe1384
#
_entry.id   df1197989900571b2727ec1f8dbe1384
#
_cell.length_a   1.000
_cell.length_b   1.000
_cell.length_c   1.000
_cell.angle_alpha   90.00
_cell.angle_beta   90.00
_cell.angle_gamma   90.00
#
_symmetry.space_group_name_H-M   'P 1'
#
loop_
_entity.id
_entity.type
_entity.pdbx_description
1 polymer ?
#
loop_
_entity_poly.entity_id
_entity_poly.type
_entity_poly.pdbx_seq_one_letter_code
_entity_poly.pdbx_strand_id
1 'polypeptide(L)'
;ICFKFALSAVLIIVPRLPGSLTSSNIIRDYAKVVFKGRLDVLPSPTTQDPKVYNTVTSYYKDVLKFANKEYDLVLVDVDKRMSVEDKSAILQESDAVMITFKQGLEEIEEIKQLREQYPDKKKTNIIFMMGKYDFDSKYNVKNITRMLKETKEISAVPYNLGFYEASMEGKVADFFLNNRTLNDSSSSNAKFLQECKRSCDNILAKLEDLKMRM
;
A
#
# COMPACT_ATOMS: atom_id res chain seq x y z
N ILE A 1 3.23 -13.71 3.49
CA ILE A 1 1.94 -13.68 2.79
C ILE A 1 2.25 -13.35 1.37
N CYS A 2 1.99 -14.33 0.47
CA CYS A 2 2.29 -14.17 -0.93
C CYS A 2 1.23 -13.27 -1.58
N PHE A 3 1.54 -11.98 -1.76
CA PHE A 3 0.87 -11.24 -2.80
C PHE A 3 1.45 -11.68 -4.15
N LYS A 4 0.63 -12.34 -4.98
CA LYS A 4 0.97 -12.66 -6.37
C LYS A 4 0.92 -11.38 -7.22
N PHE A 5 1.82 -10.45 -6.99
CA PHE A 5 2.20 -9.44 -7.96
C PHE A 5 3.72 -9.28 -7.89
N ALA A 6 4.35 -9.50 -9.04
CA ALA A 6 5.77 -9.28 -9.23
C ALA A 6 6.03 -7.76 -9.28
N LEU A 7 6.17 -7.14 -8.10
CA LEU A 7 6.78 -5.84 -7.98
C LEU A 7 7.76 -5.92 -6.83
N SER A 8 8.94 -5.45 -7.09
CA SER A 8 10.02 -5.28 -6.12
C SER A 8 9.53 -4.39 -4.98
N ALA A 9 9.91 -4.68 -3.74
CA ALA A 9 9.58 -3.83 -2.62
C ALA A 9 9.93 -2.36 -2.94
N VAL A 10 8.94 -1.49 -2.83
CA VAL A 10 9.09 -0.06 -3.08
C VAL A 10 8.66 0.66 -1.81
N LEU A 11 9.53 1.47 -1.25
CA LEU A 11 9.18 2.39 -0.18
C LEU A 11 8.65 3.67 -0.81
N ILE A 12 7.37 3.92 -0.67
CA ILE A 12 6.72 5.15 -1.14
C ILE A 12 6.64 6.11 0.04
N ILE A 13 7.17 7.31 -0.13
CA ILE A 13 7.37 8.26 0.95
C ILE A 13 6.75 9.60 0.54
N VAL A 14 5.90 10.16 1.42
CA VAL A 14 5.28 11.48 1.22
C VAL A 14 5.99 12.50 2.10
N PRO A 15 6.71 13.48 1.54
CA PRO A 15 7.46 14.47 2.30
C PRO A 15 6.58 15.33 3.20
N ARG A 16 7.07 15.66 4.40
CA ARG A 16 6.48 16.69 5.25
C ARG A 16 6.56 18.07 4.59
N LEU A 17 5.55 18.89 4.80
CA LEU A 17 5.60 20.29 4.43
C LEU A 17 6.79 20.99 5.14
N PRO A 18 7.53 21.90 4.46
CA PRO A 18 8.75 22.47 4.99
C PRO A 18 8.47 23.32 6.24
N GLY A 19 8.88 22.82 7.40
CA GLY A 19 8.74 23.48 8.70
C GLY A 19 9.82 23.12 9.72
N SER A 20 10.62 22.08 9.51
CA SER A 20 11.71 21.70 10.41
C SER A 20 12.95 21.27 9.61
N LEU A 21 13.92 22.18 9.56
CA LEU A 21 15.29 21.89 9.17
C LEU A 21 15.94 21.06 10.28
N THR A 22 15.93 19.74 10.16
CA THR A 22 16.80 18.86 10.96
C THR A 22 17.54 17.94 10.00
N SER A 23 18.82 17.88 10.23
CA SER A 23 19.89 17.29 9.46
C SER A 23 19.78 15.78 9.32
N SER A 24 19.05 15.27 8.33
CA SER A 24 19.33 13.94 7.79
C SER A 24 18.77 13.81 6.36
N ASN A 25 19.50 14.37 5.40
CA ASN A 25 19.21 14.22 3.96
C ASN A 25 19.47 12.78 3.45
N ILE A 26 19.88 11.85 4.33
CA ILE A 26 20.37 10.52 3.94
C ILE A 26 19.35 9.77 3.05
N ILE A 27 18.07 9.75 3.41
CA ILE A 27 17.08 9.04 2.61
C ILE A 27 16.79 9.78 1.31
N ARG A 28 16.74 11.11 1.35
CA ARG A 28 16.48 11.94 0.16
C ARG A 28 17.55 11.80 -0.91
N ASP A 29 18.81 11.57 -0.52
CA ASP A 29 19.90 11.39 -1.46
C ASP A 29 19.81 10.06 -2.24
N TYR A 30 19.13 9.06 -1.68
CA TYR A 30 18.91 7.75 -2.31
C TYR A 30 17.50 7.58 -2.89
N ALA A 31 16.56 8.41 -2.48
CA ALA A 31 15.19 8.36 -2.97
C ALA A 31 15.07 9.05 -4.34
N LYS A 32 14.30 8.44 -5.22
CA LYS A 32 13.95 9.01 -6.52
C LYS A 32 12.74 9.92 -6.36
N VAL A 33 12.90 11.20 -6.64
CA VAL A 33 11.80 12.17 -6.65
C VAL A 33 10.89 11.90 -7.84
N VAL A 34 9.64 11.50 -7.58
CA VAL A 34 8.60 11.32 -8.59
C VAL A 34 7.80 12.60 -8.77
N PHE A 35 7.36 13.19 -7.65
CA PHE A 35 6.71 14.52 -7.64
C PHE A 35 7.37 15.39 -6.58
N LYS A 36 8.01 16.45 -7.01
CA LYS A 36 8.76 17.36 -6.11
C LYS A 36 7.91 17.82 -4.92
N GLY A 37 8.40 17.55 -3.71
CA GLY A 37 7.74 17.89 -2.45
C GLY A 37 6.45 17.12 -2.15
N ARG A 38 6.15 16.04 -2.89
CA ARG A 38 4.91 15.25 -2.71
C ARG A 38 5.13 13.75 -2.69
N LEU A 39 6.05 13.24 -3.49
CA LEU A 39 6.24 11.80 -3.63
C LEU A 39 7.69 11.50 -3.98
N ASP A 40 8.36 10.82 -3.07
CA ASP A 40 9.66 10.20 -3.28
C ASP A 40 9.51 8.68 -3.23
N VAL A 41 10.36 7.98 -3.95
CA VAL A 41 10.36 6.51 -4.01
C VAL A 41 11.77 6.01 -3.75
N LEU A 42 11.92 5.16 -2.75
CA LEU A 42 13.13 4.40 -2.52
C LEU A 42 12.97 3.02 -3.20
N PRO A 43 13.67 2.79 -4.32
CA PRO A 43 13.50 1.54 -5.05
C PRO A 43 14.09 0.35 -4.31
N SER A 44 13.52 -0.81 -4.52
CA SER A 44 14.05 -2.07 -4.03
C SER A 44 15.39 -2.40 -4.71
N PRO A 45 16.25 -3.20 -4.06
CA PRO A 45 17.43 -3.76 -4.70
C PRO A 45 17.07 -4.57 -5.93
N THR A 46 17.74 -4.30 -7.05
CA THR A 46 17.49 -5.01 -8.32
C THR A 46 18.25 -6.35 -8.41
N THR A 47 19.02 -6.68 -7.38
CA THR A 47 19.83 -7.91 -7.35
C THR A 47 18.97 -9.17 -7.36
N GLN A 48 19.45 -10.19 -8.08
CA GLN A 48 18.91 -11.56 -8.06
C GLN A 48 19.62 -12.45 -7.01
N ASP A 49 20.76 -11.99 -6.47
CA ASP A 49 21.49 -12.71 -5.42
C ASP A 49 20.72 -12.60 -4.07
N PRO A 50 20.24 -13.73 -3.51
CA PRO A 50 19.47 -13.71 -2.27
C PRO A 50 20.30 -13.19 -1.07
N LYS A 51 21.61 -13.41 -1.05
CA LYS A 51 22.47 -12.94 0.04
C LYS A 51 22.58 -11.42 0.05
N VAL A 52 22.82 -10.84 -1.12
CA VAL A 52 22.89 -9.37 -1.28
C VAL A 52 21.53 -8.76 -0.99
N TYR A 53 20.45 -9.37 -1.49
CA TYR A 53 19.10 -8.93 -1.24
C TYR A 53 18.78 -8.90 0.26
N ASN A 54 19.01 -10.01 0.98
CA ASN A 54 18.75 -10.11 2.41
C ASN A 54 19.63 -9.13 3.23
N THR A 55 20.88 -8.92 2.81
CA THR A 55 21.73 -7.92 3.47
C THR A 55 21.14 -6.52 3.37
N VAL A 56 20.61 -6.14 2.21
CA VAL A 56 19.99 -4.81 2.03
C VAL A 56 18.66 -4.70 2.79
N THR A 57 17.81 -5.73 2.73
CA THR A 57 16.51 -5.69 3.40
C THR A 57 16.60 -5.68 4.92
N SER A 58 17.67 -6.23 5.51
CA SER A 58 17.91 -6.17 6.96
C SER A 58 18.06 -4.74 7.50
N TYR A 59 18.43 -3.77 6.65
CA TYR A 59 18.51 -2.35 7.03
C TYR A 59 17.17 -1.61 6.93
N TYR A 60 16.12 -2.22 6.37
CA TYR A 60 14.84 -1.52 6.15
C TYR A 60 14.20 -1.04 7.44
N LYS A 61 14.37 -1.75 8.54
CA LYS A 61 13.90 -1.29 9.85
C LYS A 61 14.48 0.07 10.23
N ASP A 62 15.77 0.27 10.01
CA ASP A 62 16.43 1.53 10.32
C ASP A 62 16.05 2.63 9.31
N VAL A 63 15.96 2.27 8.04
CA VAL A 63 15.42 3.17 6.99
C VAL A 63 14.05 3.69 7.36
N LEU A 64 13.14 2.82 7.86
CA LEU A 64 11.81 3.20 8.30
C LEU A 64 11.83 4.19 9.46
N LYS A 65 12.69 3.98 10.46
CA LYS A 65 12.85 4.92 11.58
C LYS A 65 13.26 6.32 11.13
N PHE A 66 14.16 6.40 10.14
CA PHE A 66 14.56 7.68 9.54
C PHE A 66 13.44 8.28 8.69
N ALA A 67 12.79 7.47 7.84
CA ALA A 67 11.69 7.90 7.00
C ALA A 67 10.53 8.48 7.82
N ASN A 68 10.16 7.86 8.92
CA ASN A 68 9.10 8.32 9.81
C ASN A 68 9.37 9.70 10.46
N LYS A 69 10.63 10.14 10.51
CA LYS A 69 11.00 11.48 11.00
C LYS A 69 10.85 12.55 9.94
N GLU A 70 11.06 12.20 8.67
CA GLU A 70 11.18 13.14 7.55
C GLU A 70 9.91 13.23 6.71
N TYR A 71 9.01 12.24 6.80
CA TYR A 71 7.86 12.09 5.92
C TYR A 71 6.55 12.00 6.70
N ASP A 72 5.47 12.57 6.15
CA ASP A 72 4.14 12.52 6.76
C ASP A 72 3.49 11.14 6.66
N LEU A 73 3.80 10.42 5.57
CA LEU A 73 3.29 9.09 5.30
C LEU A 73 4.38 8.25 4.66
N VAL A 74 4.59 7.06 5.21
CA VAL A 74 5.53 6.06 4.69
C VAL A 74 4.76 4.81 4.32
N LEU A 75 4.78 4.41 3.04
CA LEU A 75 4.16 3.19 2.54
C LEU A 75 5.26 2.18 2.17
N VAL A 76 5.18 0.99 2.73
CA VAL A 76 6.13 -0.09 2.45
C VAL A 76 5.44 -1.20 1.69
N ASP A 77 5.89 -1.49 0.48
CA ASP A 77 5.49 -2.70 -0.24
C ASP A 77 6.40 -3.86 0.18
N VAL A 78 5.84 -4.80 0.91
CA VAL A 78 6.58 -5.92 1.51
C VAL A 78 6.74 -7.04 0.49
N ASP A 79 7.95 -7.19 -0.05
CA ASP A 79 8.28 -8.23 -1.02
C ASP A 79 8.18 -9.65 -0.39
N LYS A 80 7.65 -10.59 -1.16
CA LYS A 80 7.59 -12.01 -0.78
C LYS A 80 8.96 -12.64 -0.56
N ARG A 81 10.01 -12.13 -1.21
CA ARG A 81 11.39 -12.60 -1.09
C ARG A 81 12.05 -12.26 0.25
N MET A 82 11.54 -11.25 0.95
CA MET A 82 12.08 -10.86 2.26
C MET A 82 12.00 -12.00 3.25
N SER A 83 12.99 -12.09 4.14
CA SER A 83 12.98 -13.03 5.25
C SER A 83 11.76 -12.84 6.17
N VAL A 84 11.41 -13.86 6.94
CA VAL A 84 10.32 -13.77 7.92
C VAL A 84 10.66 -12.76 9.00
N GLU A 85 11.92 -12.70 9.40
CA GLU A 85 12.48 -11.80 10.40
C GLU A 85 12.34 -10.34 9.95
N ASP A 86 12.78 -10.03 8.73
CA ASP A 86 12.71 -8.67 8.17
C ASP A 86 11.24 -8.21 8.01
N LYS A 87 10.36 -9.10 7.50
CA LYS A 87 8.92 -8.83 7.44
C LYS A 87 8.33 -8.53 8.80
N SER A 88 8.69 -9.33 9.81
CA SER A 88 8.23 -9.12 11.17
C SER A 88 8.71 -7.80 11.75
N ALA A 89 9.96 -7.42 11.48
CA ALA A 89 10.54 -6.16 11.92
C ALA A 89 9.81 -4.95 11.30
N ILE A 90 9.52 -4.98 10.00
CA ILE A 90 8.74 -3.95 9.30
C ILE A 90 7.32 -3.84 9.88
N LEU A 91 6.65 -4.98 10.07
CA LEU A 91 5.30 -5.01 10.61
C LEU A 91 5.22 -4.49 12.06
N GLN A 92 6.26 -4.67 12.85
CA GLN A 92 6.35 -4.14 14.22
C GLN A 92 6.50 -2.62 14.26
N GLU A 93 7.20 -2.03 13.30
CA GLU A 93 7.40 -0.58 13.19
C GLU A 93 6.23 0.12 12.48
N SER A 94 5.26 -0.64 11.94
CA SER A 94 4.14 -0.09 11.16
C SER A 94 2.94 0.25 12.06
N ASP A 95 2.35 1.43 11.86
CA ASP A 95 1.13 1.86 12.56
C ASP A 95 -0.09 1.09 12.07
N ALA A 96 -0.14 0.74 10.78
CA ALA A 96 -1.19 -0.04 10.17
C ALA A 96 -0.65 -1.01 9.11
N VAL A 97 -1.37 -2.11 8.89
CA VAL A 97 -1.06 -3.11 7.86
C VAL A 97 -2.19 -3.13 6.85
N MET A 98 -1.88 -2.78 5.60
CA MET A 98 -2.83 -2.90 4.51
C MET A 98 -2.71 -4.28 3.86
N ILE A 99 -3.79 -5.04 3.86
CA ILE A 99 -3.89 -6.32 3.15
C ILE A 99 -4.66 -6.10 1.86
N THR A 100 -3.95 -6.22 0.74
CA THR A 100 -4.56 -6.16 -0.59
C THR A 100 -4.84 -7.58 -1.10
N PHE A 101 -6.02 -7.80 -1.66
CA PHE A 101 -6.44 -9.12 -2.14
C PHE A 101 -7.38 -8.99 -3.35
N LYS A 102 -7.60 -10.07 -4.07
CA LYS A 102 -8.55 -10.13 -5.19
C LYS A 102 -9.93 -10.57 -4.70
N GLN A 103 -10.92 -10.35 -5.56
CA GLN A 103 -12.30 -10.75 -5.34
C GLN A 103 -12.48 -12.25 -5.56
N GLY A 104 -12.15 -13.07 -4.55
CA GLY A 104 -12.24 -14.53 -4.62
C GLY A 104 -12.47 -15.17 -3.25
N LEU A 105 -13.02 -16.40 -3.25
CA LEU A 105 -13.24 -17.13 -2.01
C LEU A 105 -11.94 -17.68 -1.43
N GLU A 106 -11.00 -18.05 -2.28
CA GLU A 106 -9.69 -18.56 -1.89
C GLU A 106 -8.92 -17.50 -1.09
N GLU A 107 -8.87 -16.27 -1.62
CA GLU A 107 -8.20 -15.14 -0.95
C GLU A 107 -8.86 -14.78 0.40
N ILE A 108 -10.18 -14.88 0.46
CA ILE A 108 -10.92 -14.65 1.72
C ILE A 108 -10.55 -15.71 2.77
N GLU A 109 -10.43 -16.95 2.35
CA GLU A 109 -10.06 -18.03 3.26
C GLU A 109 -8.60 -17.91 3.73
N GLU A 110 -7.68 -17.54 2.83
CA GLU A 110 -6.30 -17.23 3.19
C GLU A 110 -6.22 -16.10 4.23
N ILE A 111 -7.03 -15.05 4.08
CA ILE A 111 -7.10 -13.94 5.05
C ILE A 111 -7.59 -14.43 6.42
N LYS A 112 -8.59 -15.31 6.46
CA LYS A 112 -9.10 -15.85 7.73
C LYS A 112 -8.03 -16.68 8.44
N GLN A 113 -7.37 -17.57 7.71
CA GLN A 113 -6.27 -18.39 8.25
C GLN A 113 -5.13 -17.51 8.77
N LEU A 114 -4.81 -16.43 8.04
CA LEU A 114 -3.83 -15.46 8.48
C LEU A 114 -4.18 -14.80 9.81
N ARG A 115 -5.43 -14.41 9.99
CA ARG A 115 -5.91 -13.83 11.25
C ARG A 115 -5.81 -14.81 12.43
N GLU A 116 -6.03 -16.08 12.18
CA GLU A 116 -5.90 -17.12 13.19
C GLU A 116 -4.45 -17.35 13.62
N GLN A 117 -3.51 -17.23 12.66
CA GLN A 117 -2.07 -17.37 12.95
C GLN A 117 -1.50 -16.18 13.74
N TYR A 118 -2.13 -15.00 13.68
CA TYR A 118 -1.65 -13.77 14.35
C TYR A 118 -2.74 -13.15 15.25
N PRO A 119 -3.22 -13.86 16.29
CA PRO A 119 -4.34 -13.42 17.13
C PRO A 119 -4.04 -12.15 17.93
N ASP A 120 -2.77 -11.94 18.30
CA ASP A 120 -2.35 -10.84 19.22
C ASP A 120 -1.98 -9.54 18.50
N LYS A 121 -1.84 -9.53 17.18
CA LYS A 121 -1.52 -8.31 16.44
C LYS A 121 -2.79 -7.51 16.21
N LYS A 122 -3.04 -6.60 17.12
CA LYS A 122 -3.92 -5.42 17.05
C LYS A 122 -4.90 -5.48 15.87
N LYS A 123 -5.97 -6.28 16.00
CA LYS A 123 -7.07 -6.43 15.01
C LYS A 123 -7.57 -5.08 14.48
N THR A 124 -7.31 -4.01 15.21
CA THR A 124 -7.74 -2.65 14.92
C THR A 124 -6.90 -1.96 13.84
N ASN A 125 -5.68 -2.42 13.58
CA ASN A 125 -4.75 -1.74 12.68
C ASN A 125 -4.65 -2.40 11.30
N ILE A 126 -5.54 -3.34 10.98
CA ILE A 126 -5.59 -3.95 9.64
C ILE A 126 -6.56 -3.17 8.76
N ILE A 127 -6.13 -2.83 7.56
CA ILE A 127 -6.91 -2.20 6.50
C ILE A 127 -7.04 -3.20 5.36
N PHE A 128 -8.28 -3.50 4.95
CA PHE A 128 -8.52 -4.38 3.82
C PHE A 128 -8.82 -3.58 2.56
N MET A 129 -8.14 -3.93 1.47
CA MET A 129 -8.36 -3.34 0.17
C MET A 129 -8.48 -4.43 -0.90
N MET A 130 -9.61 -4.48 -1.55
CA MET A 130 -9.85 -5.41 -2.65
C MET A 130 -9.45 -4.75 -3.96
N GLY A 131 -8.50 -5.36 -4.66
CA GLY A 131 -8.05 -4.92 -5.98
C GLY A 131 -8.72 -5.69 -7.10
N LYS A 132 -8.72 -5.12 -8.31
CA LYS A 132 -9.35 -5.70 -9.52
C LYS A 132 -10.81 -6.06 -9.29
N TYR A 133 -11.52 -5.21 -8.58
CA TYR A 133 -12.92 -5.41 -8.26
C TYR A 133 -13.79 -5.39 -9.50
N ASP A 134 -14.69 -6.36 -9.59
CA ASP A 134 -15.72 -6.47 -10.62
C ASP A 134 -17.07 -6.25 -9.96
N PHE A 135 -17.79 -5.21 -10.43
CA PHE A 135 -19.10 -4.82 -9.90
C PHE A 135 -20.20 -5.84 -10.20
N ASP A 136 -20.05 -6.64 -11.26
CA ASP A 136 -21.05 -7.61 -11.70
C ASP A 136 -20.94 -8.95 -10.95
N SER A 137 -19.91 -9.10 -10.12
CA SER A 137 -19.73 -10.31 -9.33
C SER A 137 -20.71 -10.40 -8.16
N LYS A 138 -21.26 -11.59 -7.91
CA LYS A 138 -22.05 -11.89 -6.71
C LYS A 138 -21.29 -11.70 -5.40
N TYR A 139 -19.95 -11.75 -5.44
CA TYR A 139 -19.07 -11.48 -4.30
C TYR A 139 -18.78 -9.99 -4.17
N ASN A 140 -19.83 -9.20 -4.00
CA ASN A 140 -19.70 -7.75 -3.85
C ASN A 140 -19.05 -7.36 -2.52
N VAL A 141 -18.63 -6.09 -2.41
CA VAL A 141 -17.96 -5.52 -1.24
C VAL A 141 -18.72 -5.85 0.05
N LYS A 142 -20.06 -5.68 0.08
CA LYS A 142 -20.89 -5.92 1.25
C LYS A 142 -20.83 -7.38 1.72
N ASN A 143 -20.91 -8.32 0.78
CA ASN A 143 -20.83 -9.75 1.09
C ASN A 143 -19.46 -10.13 1.62
N ILE A 144 -18.38 -9.65 0.99
CA ILE A 144 -17.00 -9.91 1.40
C ILE A 144 -16.71 -9.28 2.78
N THR A 145 -17.15 -8.04 3.02
CA THR A 145 -17.05 -7.38 4.32
C THR A 145 -17.66 -8.26 5.43
N ARG A 146 -18.86 -8.81 5.18
CA ARG A 146 -19.51 -9.73 6.13
C ARG A 146 -18.74 -11.04 6.31
N MET A 147 -18.22 -11.61 5.23
CA MET A 147 -17.43 -12.85 5.28
C MET A 147 -16.13 -12.67 6.06
N LEU A 148 -15.50 -11.51 5.98
CA LEU A 148 -14.33 -11.13 6.76
C LEU A 148 -14.67 -10.67 8.19
N LYS A 149 -15.95 -10.60 8.56
CA LYS A 149 -16.43 -10.13 9.87
C LYS A 149 -15.93 -8.70 10.19
N GLU A 150 -15.87 -7.85 9.16
CA GLU A 150 -15.54 -6.44 9.34
C GLU A 150 -16.78 -5.63 9.72
N THR A 151 -16.59 -4.62 10.56
CA THR A 151 -17.66 -3.72 11.01
C THR A 151 -17.87 -2.54 10.06
N LYS A 152 -16.81 -2.13 9.35
CA LYS A 152 -16.86 -1.08 8.33
C LYS A 152 -16.66 -1.72 6.96
N GLU A 153 -17.30 -1.15 5.94
CA GLU A 153 -17.13 -1.59 4.57
C GLU A 153 -15.68 -1.49 4.13
N ILE A 154 -15.16 -2.56 3.49
CA ILE A 154 -13.80 -2.59 2.98
C ILE A 154 -13.67 -1.75 1.72
N SER A 155 -12.48 -1.23 1.45
CA SER A 155 -12.21 -0.50 0.21
C SER A 155 -12.07 -1.45 -0.97
N ALA A 156 -12.55 -1.02 -2.14
CA ALA A 156 -12.43 -1.79 -3.37
C ALA A 156 -12.01 -0.88 -4.53
N VAL A 157 -10.99 -1.31 -5.25
CA VAL A 157 -10.49 -0.62 -6.44
C VAL A 157 -10.82 -1.49 -7.67
N PRO A 158 -11.62 -1.00 -8.62
CA PRO A 158 -12.03 -1.80 -9.78
C PRO A 158 -10.86 -2.11 -10.70
N TYR A 159 -11.04 -3.13 -11.54
CA TYR A 159 -10.15 -3.33 -12.67
C TYR A 159 -10.30 -2.16 -13.66
N ASN A 160 -9.18 -1.65 -14.15
CA ASN A 160 -9.16 -0.62 -15.19
C ASN A 160 -8.07 -0.94 -16.21
N LEU A 161 -8.46 -1.06 -17.47
CA LEU A 161 -7.54 -1.42 -18.55
C LEU A 161 -6.50 -0.33 -18.79
N GLY A 162 -6.90 0.94 -18.84
CA GLY A 162 -5.99 2.06 -19.06
C GLY A 162 -4.93 2.19 -17.97
N PHE A 163 -5.31 1.95 -16.70
CA PHE A 163 -4.34 1.87 -15.59
C PHE A 163 -3.41 0.66 -15.73
N TYR A 164 -3.93 -0.49 -16.13
CA TYR A 164 -3.12 -1.69 -16.35
C TYR A 164 -2.09 -1.46 -17.45
N GLU A 165 -2.49 -0.91 -18.60
CA GLU A 165 -1.59 -0.57 -19.72
C GLU A 165 -0.54 0.46 -19.29
N ALA A 166 -0.94 1.52 -18.61
CA ALA A 166 -0.01 2.52 -18.07
C ALA A 166 1.00 1.89 -17.09
N SER A 167 0.59 0.88 -16.31
CA SER A 167 1.50 0.16 -15.41
C SER A 167 2.54 -0.67 -16.16
N MET A 168 2.16 -1.29 -17.28
CA MET A 168 3.08 -2.06 -18.14
C MET A 168 4.09 -1.15 -18.84
N GLU A 169 3.69 0.07 -19.17
CA GLU A 169 4.52 1.06 -19.84
C GLU A 169 5.36 1.93 -18.88
N GLY A 170 5.21 1.77 -17.56
CA GLY A 170 5.86 2.63 -16.58
C GLY A 170 5.31 4.06 -16.51
N LYS A 171 4.08 4.29 -17.02
CA LYS A 171 3.41 5.59 -17.13
C LYS A 171 2.27 5.81 -16.12
N VAL A 172 2.33 5.16 -14.97
CA VAL A 172 1.30 5.27 -13.93
C VAL A 172 1.09 6.71 -13.49
N ALA A 173 2.17 7.47 -13.31
CA ALA A 173 2.09 8.88 -12.93
C ALA A 173 1.33 9.71 -13.97
N ASP A 174 1.63 9.50 -15.25
CA ASP A 174 0.97 10.18 -16.36
C ASP A 174 -0.51 9.82 -16.44
N PHE A 175 -0.85 8.56 -16.20
CA PHE A 175 -2.26 8.12 -16.14
C PHE A 175 -3.06 8.93 -15.11
N PHE A 176 -2.56 9.07 -13.88
CA PHE A 176 -3.23 9.85 -12.87
C PHE A 176 -3.28 11.34 -13.20
N LEU A 177 -2.21 11.92 -13.72
CA LEU A 177 -2.16 13.33 -14.10
C LEU A 177 -3.14 13.67 -15.22
N ASN A 178 -3.19 12.83 -16.26
CA ASN A 178 -4.02 13.07 -17.44
C ASN A 178 -5.52 12.85 -17.17
N ASN A 179 -5.85 12.01 -16.20
CA ASN A 179 -7.25 11.67 -15.90
C ASN A 179 -7.80 12.41 -14.66
N ARG A 180 -7.00 13.21 -13.94
CA ARG A 180 -7.37 13.84 -12.65
C ARG A 180 -8.60 14.75 -12.70
N THR A 181 -8.94 15.29 -13.87
CA THR A 181 -10.07 16.22 -14.09
C THR A 181 -11.25 15.57 -14.75
N LEU A 182 -11.22 14.25 -14.99
CA LEU A 182 -12.33 13.52 -15.58
C LEU A 182 -13.51 13.47 -14.60
N ASN A 183 -14.63 14.09 -15.00
CA ASN A 183 -15.90 14.06 -14.25
C ASN A 183 -16.99 13.27 -14.96
N ASP A 184 -16.68 12.67 -16.11
CA ASP A 184 -17.65 11.88 -16.87
C ASP A 184 -17.88 10.52 -16.20
N SER A 185 -19.05 10.35 -15.61
CA SER A 185 -19.45 9.12 -14.92
C SER A 185 -19.58 7.90 -15.85
N SER A 186 -19.62 8.10 -17.18
CA SER A 186 -19.60 6.99 -18.14
C SER A 186 -18.20 6.46 -18.37
N SER A 187 -17.16 7.26 -18.11
CA SER A 187 -15.76 6.87 -18.27
C SER A 187 -15.33 5.85 -17.22
N SER A 188 -14.75 4.72 -17.67
CA SER A 188 -14.17 3.72 -16.78
C SER A 188 -12.99 4.29 -15.98
N ASN A 189 -12.22 5.23 -16.55
CA ASN A 189 -11.13 5.90 -15.86
C ASN A 189 -11.64 6.80 -14.74
N ALA A 190 -12.72 7.54 -14.96
CA ALA A 190 -13.33 8.38 -13.93
C ALA A 190 -13.85 7.54 -12.74
N LYS A 191 -14.54 6.44 -13.02
CA LYS A 191 -14.99 5.50 -11.97
C LYS A 191 -13.82 4.92 -11.19
N PHE A 192 -12.77 4.48 -11.88
CA PHE A 192 -11.56 3.97 -11.27
C PHE A 192 -10.92 5.00 -10.32
N LEU A 193 -10.73 6.24 -10.78
CA LEU A 193 -10.14 7.30 -9.97
C LEU A 193 -11.01 7.68 -8.77
N GLN A 194 -12.33 7.68 -8.92
CA GLN A 194 -13.26 7.92 -7.82
C GLN A 194 -13.11 6.87 -6.73
N GLU A 195 -13.04 5.58 -7.10
CA GLU A 195 -12.86 4.49 -6.12
C GLU A 195 -11.45 4.49 -5.52
N CYS A 196 -10.41 4.86 -6.28
CA CYS A 196 -9.07 5.09 -5.73
C CYS A 196 -9.09 6.20 -4.68
N LYS A 197 -9.72 7.35 -4.99
CA LYS A 197 -9.85 8.46 -4.05
C LYS A 197 -10.61 8.04 -2.79
N ARG A 198 -11.76 7.40 -2.93
CA ARG A 198 -12.56 6.88 -1.81
C ARG A 198 -11.74 5.93 -0.93
N SER A 199 -10.94 5.05 -1.55
CA SER A 199 -10.07 4.13 -0.84
C SER A 199 -8.99 4.88 -0.06
N CYS A 200 -8.37 5.90 -0.65
CA CYS A 200 -7.38 6.75 0.03
C CYS A 200 -8.02 7.49 1.22
N ASP A 201 -9.20 8.08 1.05
CA ASP A 201 -9.90 8.79 2.11
C ASP A 201 -10.22 7.84 3.29
N ASN A 202 -10.65 6.61 3.02
CA ASN A 202 -10.89 5.59 4.04
C ASN A 202 -9.61 5.18 4.79
N ILE A 203 -8.48 5.05 4.09
CA ILE A 203 -7.18 4.74 4.68
C ILE A 203 -6.74 5.88 5.61
N LEU A 204 -6.80 7.12 5.14
CA LEU A 204 -6.42 8.29 5.91
C LEU A 204 -7.28 8.45 7.17
N ALA A 205 -8.60 8.31 7.04
CA ALA A 205 -9.51 8.35 8.19
C ALA A 205 -9.17 7.25 9.23
N LYS A 206 -8.81 6.06 8.76
CA LYS A 206 -8.38 4.98 9.66
C LYS A 206 -7.07 5.31 10.38
N LEU A 207 -6.10 5.89 9.68
CA LEU A 207 -4.82 6.30 10.27
C LEU A 207 -5.01 7.44 11.29
N GLU A 208 -5.90 8.39 11.02
CA GLU A 208 -6.27 9.44 11.96
C GLU A 208 -6.92 8.87 13.22
N ASP A 209 -7.89 7.95 13.06
CA ASP A 209 -8.49 7.22 14.20
C ASP A 209 -7.43 6.50 15.08
N LEU A 210 -6.39 5.95 14.46
CA LEU A 210 -5.30 5.28 15.17
C LEU A 210 -4.43 6.27 15.93
N LYS A 211 -4.08 7.40 15.32
CA LYS A 211 -3.29 8.47 15.99
C LYS A 211 -4.01 9.05 17.22
N MET A 212 -5.33 9.15 17.18
CA MET A 212 -6.10 9.66 18.34
C MET A 212 -6.20 8.68 19.51
N ARG A 213 -5.86 7.40 19.29
CA ARG A 213 -5.91 6.35 20.33
C ARG A 213 -4.56 6.06 20.98
N MET A 214 -3.49 6.65 20.47
CA MET A 214 -2.12 6.56 20.99
C MET A 214 -1.86 7.70 21.97
#